data_4fecf9d05c8e217f499e08cfc7030382
#
_entry.id   4fecf9d05c8e217f499e08cfc7030382
#
_cell.length_a   1.000
_cell.length_b   1.000
_cell.length_c   1.000
_cell.angle_alpha   90.00
_cell.angle_beta   90.00
_cell.angle_gamma   90.00
#
_symmetry.space_group_name_H-M   'P 1'
#
loop_
_entity.id
_entity.type
_entity.pdbx_description
1 polymer ?
#
loop_
_entity_poly.entity_id
_entity_poly.type
_entity_poly.pdbx_seq_one_letter_code
_entity_poly.pdbx_strand_id
1 'polypeptide(L)'
;MYKQLLRPLAFRIDGETVHHTMMWWASRLLRCPMTRALLHSTYGRRKKEVERDLMGLHFQGIVGFAAGFDKGGELADRLEAMGYSFMEVGTVTPLPQPGNPKKRIFRLIKDEALINRMGFNSEGLDVVTARLKRCKKRNIPIAGNLGKNTATTNENAAADYTKGLEGLYPYVDFFVVNVSCPNVKDLRALQREDTLAPIVEALVEARQKQSTYKPILLKLGADPTEEELTYTVKVALEKGIDGFVVSNTTTHRDGLQTTDEQLAAIGAGGLSGRPLHNRALRAVHCVREAAGKGVPIIGVGGIFNGQNALAMLQAGASLVEVYTGVIYEGPALARKINKYLKKHEEEIPQW
;
A
#
# COMPACT_ATOMS: atom_id res chain seq x y z
N MET A 1 -21.53 -3.22 15.22
CA MET A 1 -20.65 -3.22 16.42
C MET A 1 -19.42 -2.32 16.24
N TYR A 2 -18.49 -2.55 15.25
CA TYR A 2 -17.29 -1.70 15.09
C TYR A 2 -17.64 -0.21 14.94
N LYS A 3 -18.43 0.17 13.93
CA LYS A 3 -18.80 1.56 13.66
C LYS A 3 -19.53 2.27 14.81
N GLN A 4 -20.32 1.53 15.58
CA GLN A 4 -21.20 2.09 16.60
C GLN A 4 -20.56 2.16 17.98
N LEU A 5 -19.64 1.25 18.30
CA LEU A 5 -19.03 1.14 19.64
C LEU A 5 -17.52 1.38 19.63
N LEU A 6 -16.77 0.60 18.87
CA LEU A 6 -15.30 0.64 18.95
C LEU A 6 -14.71 1.89 18.26
N ARG A 7 -15.20 2.24 17.07
CA ARG A 7 -14.70 3.39 16.32
C ARG A 7 -14.87 4.72 17.05
N PRO A 8 -16.05 5.06 17.64
CA PRO A 8 -16.20 6.31 18.36
C PRO A 8 -15.26 6.44 19.55
N LEU A 9 -14.99 5.35 20.27
CA LEU A 9 -14.03 5.33 21.38
C LEU A 9 -12.59 5.49 20.88
N ALA A 10 -12.19 4.71 19.87
CA ALA A 10 -10.87 4.79 19.28
C ALA A 10 -10.58 6.19 18.67
N PHE A 11 -11.61 6.87 18.17
CA PHE A 11 -11.44 8.16 17.51
C PHE A 11 -11.25 9.33 18.51
N ARG A 12 -11.46 9.10 19.80
CA ARG A 12 -11.13 10.06 20.87
C ARG A 12 -9.65 10.05 21.26
N ILE A 13 -8.93 8.99 20.88
CA ILE A 13 -7.52 8.78 21.19
C ILE A 13 -6.69 9.16 19.96
N ASP A 14 -5.44 9.58 20.15
CA ASP A 14 -4.50 9.88 19.07
C ASP A 14 -4.40 8.73 18.06
N GLY A 15 -4.31 9.08 16.76
CA GLY A 15 -4.38 8.10 15.68
C GLY A 15 -3.23 7.11 15.66
N GLU A 16 -2.02 7.57 15.96
CA GLU A 16 -0.83 6.72 15.99
C GLU A 16 -0.85 5.79 17.21
N THR A 17 -1.29 6.30 18.35
CA THR A 17 -1.47 5.49 19.57
C THR A 17 -2.47 4.36 19.36
N VAL A 18 -3.62 4.67 18.76
CA VAL A 18 -4.63 3.63 18.42
C VAL A 18 -4.04 2.61 17.48
N HIS A 19 -3.31 3.07 16.45
CA HIS A 19 -2.69 2.17 15.47
C HIS A 19 -1.73 1.18 16.16
N HIS A 20 -0.79 1.66 16.97
CA HIS A 20 0.15 0.80 17.69
C HIS A 20 -0.56 -0.17 18.63
N THR A 21 -1.57 0.29 19.36
CA THR A 21 -2.36 -0.56 20.25
C THR A 21 -3.09 -1.67 19.48
N MET A 22 -3.73 -1.32 18.36
CA MET A 22 -4.44 -2.28 17.52
C MET A 22 -3.48 -3.28 16.87
N MET A 23 -2.32 -2.86 16.39
CA MET A 23 -1.29 -3.76 15.84
C MET A 23 -0.77 -4.73 16.91
N TRP A 24 -0.51 -4.23 18.11
CA TRP A 24 -0.08 -5.07 19.24
C TRP A 24 -1.11 -6.14 19.60
N TRP A 25 -2.39 -5.79 19.66
CA TRP A 25 -3.47 -6.76 19.91
C TRP A 25 -3.64 -7.72 18.73
N ALA A 26 -3.67 -7.22 17.49
CA ALA A 26 -3.81 -8.05 16.30
C ALA A 26 -2.70 -9.09 16.18
N SER A 27 -1.44 -8.67 16.39
CA SER A 27 -0.30 -9.58 16.34
C SER A 27 -0.38 -10.70 17.39
N ARG A 28 -0.91 -10.43 18.59
CA ARG A 28 -1.11 -11.43 19.65
C ARG A 28 -2.28 -12.35 19.39
N LEU A 29 -3.44 -11.78 19.08
CA LEU A 29 -4.66 -12.56 18.80
C LEU A 29 -4.47 -13.50 17.61
N LEU A 30 -3.83 -13.03 16.55
CA LEU A 30 -3.56 -13.85 15.37
C LEU A 30 -2.45 -14.89 15.59
N ARG A 31 -1.62 -14.78 16.64
CA ARG A 31 -0.65 -15.84 17.03
C ARG A 31 -1.33 -17.04 17.65
N CYS A 32 -2.40 -16.84 18.41
CA CYS A 32 -3.14 -17.93 19.03
C CYS A 32 -3.96 -18.68 17.95
N PRO A 33 -3.78 -20.01 17.78
CA PRO A 33 -4.49 -20.78 16.76
C PRO A 33 -6.01 -20.69 16.89
N MET A 34 -6.55 -20.71 18.11
CA MET A 34 -7.99 -20.65 18.36
C MET A 34 -8.59 -19.31 17.94
N THR A 35 -7.99 -18.19 18.38
CA THR A 35 -8.47 -16.85 17.99
C THR A 35 -8.27 -16.59 16.51
N ARG A 36 -7.18 -17.09 15.91
CA ARG A 36 -6.96 -17.04 14.46
C ARG A 36 -8.05 -17.82 13.71
N ALA A 37 -8.39 -19.04 14.15
CA ALA A 37 -9.47 -19.84 13.55
C ALA A 37 -10.83 -19.12 13.67
N LEU A 38 -11.13 -18.51 14.82
CA LEU A 38 -12.33 -17.71 15.03
C LEU A 38 -12.37 -16.48 14.11
N LEU A 39 -11.26 -15.75 14.01
CA LEU A 39 -11.16 -14.60 13.10
C LEU A 39 -11.29 -15.01 11.64
N HIS A 40 -10.65 -16.13 11.25
CA HIS A 40 -10.78 -16.69 9.91
C HIS A 40 -12.23 -17.10 9.60
N SER A 41 -12.95 -17.73 10.52
CA SER A 41 -14.38 -18.08 10.32
C SER A 41 -15.27 -16.84 10.18
N THR A 42 -14.89 -15.72 10.84
CA THR A 42 -15.67 -14.48 10.88
C THR A 42 -15.32 -13.52 9.74
N TYR A 43 -14.02 -13.35 9.46
CA TYR A 43 -13.49 -12.33 8.54
C TYR A 43 -12.72 -12.94 7.36
N GLY A 44 -12.22 -14.16 7.50
CA GLY A 44 -11.43 -14.83 6.49
C GLY A 44 -12.17 -15.03 5.18
N ARG A 45 -11.40 -15.35 4.14
CA ARG A 45 -11.97 -15.65 2.83
C ARG A 45 -12.86 -16.88 2.87
N ARG A 46 -13.87 -16.86 2.03
CA ARG A 46 -14.71 -18.02 1.75
C ARG A 46 -14.24 -18.68 0.45
N LYS A 47 -14.43 -19.99 0.35
CA LYS A 47 -14.25 -20.73 -0.92
C LYS A 47 -15.00 -20.01 -2.04
N LYS A 48 -14.37 -19.90 -3.24
CA LYS A 48 -14.90 -19.27 -4.47
C LYS A 48 -14.86 -17.72 -4.46
N GLU A 49 -13.79 -17.11 -3.98
CA GLU A 49 -13.48 -15.71 -4.29
C GLU A 49 -12.97 -15.55 -5.74
N VAL A 50 -12.85 -14.32 -6.20
CA VAL A 50 -12.28 -14.02 -7.52
C VAL A 50 -10.76 -14.13 -7.40
N GLU A 51 -10.18 -15.15 -7.99
CA GLU A 51 -8.73 -15.40 -7.99
C GLU A 51 -8.05 -14.71 -9.18
N ARG A 52 -6.75 -14.47 -9.08
CA ARG A 52 -5.92 -13.91 -10.14
C ARG A 52 -4.53 -14.54 -10.15
N ASP A 53 -4.06 -14.89 -11.35
CA ASP A 53 -2.67 -15.24 -11.61
C ASP A 53 -2.00 -14.06 -12.30
N LEU A 54 -1.07 -13.40 -11.61
CA LEU A 54 -0.38 -12.20 -12.08
C LEU A 54 1.09 -12.26 -11.69
N MET A 55 1.97 -11.81 -12.57
CA MET A 55 3.40 -11.71 -12.27
C MET A 55 4.04 -13.06 -11.86
N GLY A 56 3.48 -14.19 -12.29
CA GLY A 56 3.91 -15.52 -11.86
C GLY A 56 3.49 -15.88 -10.42
N LEU A 57 2.63 -15.08 -9.79
CA LEU A 57 2.11 -15.30 -8.44
C LEU A 57 0.61 -15.59 -8.48
N HIS A 58 0.17 -16.50 -7.60
CA HIS A 58 -1.25 -16.81 -7.43
C HIS A 58 -1.85 -15.99 -6.29
N PHE A 59 -2.83 -15.14 -6.62
CA PHE A 59 -3.61 -14.34 -5.66
C PHE A 59 -4.98 -14.99 -5.49
N GLN A 60 -5.19 -15.57 -4.32
CA GLN A 60 -6.45 -16.27 -3.98
C GLN A 60 -7.64 -15.30 -3.79
N GLY A 61 -7.51 -14.04 -4.15
CA GLY A 61 -8.51 -12.98 -4.10
C GLY A 61 -7.92 -11.66 -4.57
N ILE A 62 -8.75 -10.64 -4.69
CA ILE A 62 -8.37 -9.37 -5.31
C ILE A 62 -7.90 -8.33 -4.28
N VAL A 63 -8.29 -8.48 -3.00
CA VAL A 63 -8.12 -7.43 -1.98
C VAL A 63 -6.84 -7.65 -1.19
N GLY A 64 -5.94 -6.67 -1.27
CA GLY A 64 -4.70 -6.58 -0.50
C GLY A 64 -4.73 -5.50 0.58
N PHE A 65 -3.64 -5.45 1.33
CA PHE A 65 -3.43 -4.53 2.43
C PHE A 65 -2.25 -3.62 2.14
N ALA A 66 -2.51 -2.31 2.05
CA ALA A 66 -1.56 -1.32 1.57
C ALA A 66 -0.40 -1.07 2.54
N ALA A 67 0.75 -0.70 1.99
CA ALA A 67 1.92 -0.27 2.75
C ALA A 67 1.62 0.85 3.76
N GLY A 68 2.38 0.87 4.83
CA GLY A 68 2.29 1.87 5.90
C GLY A 68 1.42 1.45 7.08
N PHE A 69 0.58 0.42 6.94
CA PHE A 69 -0.22 -0.10 8.04
C PHE A 69 0.59 -1.09 8.88
N ASP A 70 1.15 -2.11 8.28
CA ASP A 70 2.08 -3.05 8.92
C ASP A 70 3.49 -2.85 8.39
N LYS A 71 4.15 -1.80 8.87
CA LYS A 71 5.48 -1.42 8.39
C LYS A 71 6.56 -2.45 8.70
N GLY A 72 6.39 -3.15 9.80
CA GLY A 72 7.35 -4.13 10.28
C GLY A 72 7.07 -5.57 9.86
N GLY A 73 5.95 -5.86 9.20
CA GLY A 73 5.58 -7.23 8.84
C GLY A 73 5.16 -8.09 10.04
N GLU A 74 4.51 -7.48 11.04
CA GLU A 74 4.07 -8.20 12.25
C GLU A 74 2.93 -9.19 11.97
N LEU A 75 2.16 -8.95 10.91
CA LEU A 75 1.00 -9.74 10.50
C LEU A 75 1.25 -10.57 9.23
N ALA A 76 2.46 -10.54 8.68
CA ALA A 76 2.80 -11.07 7.36
C ALA A 76 2.41 -12.55 7.13
N ASP A 77 2.41 -13.38 8.18
CA ASP A 77 2.04 -14.80 8.12
C ASP A 77 0.59 -15.09 8.55
N ARG A 78 -0.24 -14.07 8.81
CA ARG A 78 -1.54 -14.22 9.46
C ARG A 78 -2.67 -13.38 8.88
N LEU A 79 -2.37 -12.42 8.04
CA LEU A 79 -3.34 -11.44 7.55
C LEU A 79 -4.44 -12.09 6.67
N GLU A 80 -4.15 -13.26 6.08
CA GLU A 80 -5.12 -14.11 5.40
C GLU A 80 -6.35 -14.40 6.28
N ALA A 81 -6.15 -14.59 7.61
CA ALA A 81 -7.26 -14.82 8.54
C ALA A 81 -8.26 -13.65 8.61
N MET A 82 -7.88 -12.48 8.09
CA MET A 82 -8.73 -11.29 8.02
C MET A 82 -9.35 -11.08 6.61
N GLY A 83 -9.16 -12.04 5.69
CA GLY A 83 -9.73 -12.01 4.35
C GLY A 83 -8.91 -11.26 3.29
N TYR A 84 -7.67 -10.94 3.59
CA TYR A 84 -6.75 -10.34 2.62
C TYR A 84 -6.02 -11.40 1.80
N SER A 85 -5.71 -11.08 0.56
CA SER A 85 -5.09 -12.00 -0.41
C SER A 85 -3.64 -11.68 -0.70
N PHE A 86 -3.16 -10.54 -0.27
CA PHE A 86 -1.76 -10.09 -0.29
C PHE A 86 -1.57 -8.88 0.61
N MET A 87 -0.33 -8.47 0.84
CA MET A 87 -0.02 -7.25 1.59
C MET A 87 1.31 -6.63 1.17
N GLU A 88 1.42 -5.30 1.35
CA GLU A 88 2.70 -4.59 1.33
C GLU A 88 3.25 -4.41 2.75
N VAL A 89 4.44 -4.94 3.01
CA VAL A 89 5.22 -4.67 4.23
C VAL A 89 6.12 -3.46 3.99
N GLY A 90 6.09 -2.50 4.86
CA GLY A 90 6.92 -1.29 4.74
C GLY A 90 6.11 0.01 4.79
N THR A 91 6.70 1.13 4.39
CA THR A 91 7.97 1.28 3.67
C THR A 91 9.14 0.92 4.59
N VAL A 92 10.04 0.08 4.10
CA VAL A 92 11.27 -0.34 4.77
C VAL A 92 12.43 0.52 4.25
N THR A 93 13.20 1.09 5.17
CA THR A 93 14.45 1.81 4.85
C THR A 93 15.66 0.99 5.30
N PRO A 94 16.83 1.12 4.68
CA PRO A 94 18.03 0.38 5.05
C PRO A 94 18.39 0.50 6.53
N LEU A 95 18.38 1.73 7.05
CA LEU A 95 18.64 2.02 8.47
C LEU A 95 17.33 2.38 9.19
N PRO A 96 17.22 2.12 10.49
CA PRO A 96 16.10 2.60 11.29
C PRO A 96 16.04 4.12 11.31
N GLN A 97 14.82 4.68 11.27
CA GLN A 97 14.62 6.11 11.39
C GLN A 97 13.28 6.45 12.04
N PRO A 98 13.20 7.53 12.85
CA PRO A 98 11.99 7.87 13.60
C PRO A 98 10.87 8.43 12.73
N GLY A 99 11.19 8.94 11.52
CA GLY A 99 10.28 9.74 10.70
C GLY A 99 10.09 11.16 11.26
N ASN A 100 9.03 11.83 10.82
CA ASN A 100 8.73 13.21 11.21
C ASN A 100 8.26 13.32 12.67
N PRO A 101 8.37 14.50 13.30
CA PRO A 101 7.87 14.75 14.67
C PRO A 101 6.36 14.45 14.81
N LYS A 102 5.95 14.04 15.99
CA LYS A 102 4.52 13.89 16.37
C LYS A 102 3.91 15.27 16.68
N LYS A 103 2.60 15.53 16.48
CA LYS A 103 1.62 14.63 15.88
C LYS A 103 1.78 14.59 14.35
N ARG A 104 1.51 13.44 13.77
CA ARG A 104 1.73 13.22 12.32
C ARG A 104 0.63 12.40 11.65
N ILE A 105 -0.47 12.09 12.37
CA ILE A 105 -1.70 11.50 11.83
C ILE A 105 -2.89 12.29 12.32
N PHE A 106 -3.73 12.76 11.41
CA PHE A 106 -4.92 13.56 11.70
C PHE A 106 -6.12 12.95 11.00
N ARG A 107 -7.22 12.75 11.74
CA ARG A 107 -8.48 12.22 11.18
C ARG A 107 -9.39 13.37 10.79
N LEU A 108 -9.86 13.36 9.56
CA LEU A 108 -10.91 14.24 9.05
C LEU A 108 -12.21 13.46 9.05
N ILE A 109 -12.93 13.49 10.19
CA ILE A 109 -14.02 12.55 10.46
C ILE A 109 -15.19 12.76 9.49
N LYS A 110 -15.55 14.02 9.19
CA LYS A 110 -16.63 14.37 8.26
C LYS A 110 -16.33 13.92 6.83
N ASP A 111 -15.05 13.93 6.45
CA ASP A 111 -14.58 13.56 5.12
C ASP A 111 -14.24 12.07 5.00
N GLU A 112 -14.34 11.29 6.08
CA GLU A 112 -13.86 9.90 6.15
C GLU A 112 -12.43 9.79 5.59
N ALA A 113 -11.54 10.66 6.06
CA ALA A 113 -10.20 10.85 5.54
C ALA A 113 -9.15 10.93 6.65
N LEU A 114 -7.88 10.82 6.23
CA LEU A 114 -6.71 11.04 7.07
C LEU A 114 -5.73 11.98 6.37
N ILE A 115 -5.13 12.90 7.13
CA ILE A 115 -3.88 13.55 6.73
C ILE A 115 -2.75 12.91 7.54
N ASN A 116 -1.69 12.48 6.85
CA ASN A 116 -0.50 11.95 7.50
C ASN A 116 0.78 12.63 6.99
N ARG A 117 1.78 12.73 7.86
CA ARG A 117 3.14 13.17 7.56
C ARG A 117 4.17 12.30 8.29
N MET A 118 4.07 10.98 8.08
CA MET A 118 4.86 10.00 8.83
C MET A 118 6.38 10.11 8.59
N GLY A 119 6.81 10.44 7.36
CA GLY A 119 8.23 10.62 7.02
C GLY A 119 9.03 9.34 7.03
N PHE A 120 8.44 8.24 6.54
CA PHE A 120 9.08 6.92 6.46
C PHE A 120 9.69 6.42 7.78
N ASN A 121 8.96 6.61 8.91
CA ASN A 121 9.38 5.94 10.14
C ASN A 121 9.48 4.42 9.90
N SER A 122 10.64 3.87 10.21
CA SER A 122 10.99 2.48 9.91
C SER A 122 11.87 1.91 11.03
N GLU A 123 11.68 0.63 11.34
CA GLU A 123 12.56 -0.09 12.26
C GLU A 123 13.89 -0.50 11.61
N GLY A 124 14.03 -0.26 10.30
CA GLY A 124 15.18 -0.65 9.50
C GLY A 124 15.10 -2.07 8.95
N LEU A 125 15.91 -2.31 7.93
CA LEU A 125 15.94 -3.55 7.16
C LEU A 125 16.20 -4.78 8.05
N ASP A 126 17.17 -4.71 8.96
CA ASP A 126 17.59 -5.84 9.79
C ASP A 126 16.46 -6.34 10.70
N VAL A 127 15.70 -5.44 11.31
CA VAL A 127 14.58 -5.80 12.19
C VAL A 127 13.44 -6.44 11.40
N VAL A 128 13.11 -5.85 10.23
CA VAL A 128 12.04 -6.37 9.37
C VAL A 128 12.40 -7.73 8.80
N THR A 129 13.61 -7.91 8.28
CA THR A 129 14.08 -9.20 7.75
C THR A 129 14.13 -10.28 8.83
N ALA A 130 14.62 -9.96 10.03
CA ALA A 130 14.62 -10.90 11.16
C ALA A 130 13.20 -11.33 11.56
N ARG A 131 12.21 -10.43 11.41
CA ARG A 131 10.79 -10.74 11.67
C ARG A 131 10.21 -11.61 10.56
N LEU A 132 10.39 -11.24 9.29
CA LEU A 132 9.91 -12.00 8.13
C LEU A 132 10.53 -13.40 8.05
N LYS A 133 11.80 -13.57 8.44
CA LYS A 133 12.47 -14.88 8.54
C LYS A 133 11.76 -15.85 9.49
N ARG A 134 11.03 -15.34 10.48
CA ARG A 134 10.23 -16.16 11.44
C ARG A 134 8.88 -16.58 10.87
N CYS A 135 8.45 -15.99 9.76
CA CYS A 135 7.18 -16.30 9.09
C CYS A 135 7.31 -17.61 8.30
N LYS A 136 7.10 -18.77 8.98
CA LYS A 136 7.33 -20.11 8.41
C LYS A 136 6.33 -20.55 7.35
N LYS A 137 5.09 -20.05 7.41
CA LYS A 137 4.02 -20.37 6.44
C LYS A 137 3.32 -19.09 6.02
N ARG A 138 3.51 -18.73 4.78
CA ARG A 138 2.80 -17.61 4.14
C ARG A 138 1.81 -18.20 3.15
N ASN A 139 0.54 -17.87 3.31
CA ASN A 139 -0.53 -18.37 2.44
C ASN A 139 -0.97 -17.31 1.41
N ILE A 140 -0.37 -16.11 1.49
CA ILE A 140 -0.63 -14.98 0.60
C ILE A 140 0.70 -14.37 0.17
N PRO A 141 0.78 -13.80 -1.06
CA PRO A 141 1.93 -13.03 -1.50
C PRO A 141 2.20 -11.81 -0.61
N ILE A 142 3.48 -11.55 -0.38
CA ILE A 142 3.95 -10.40 0.40
C ILE A 142 4.84 -9.54 -0.49
N ALA A 143 4.49 -8.25 -0.58
CA ALA A 143 5.35 -7.24 -1.19
C ALA A 143 6.31 -6.62 -0.17
N GLY A 144 7.56 -6.41 -0.56
CA GLY A 144 8.48 -5.54 0.14
C GLY A 144 8.40 -4.12 -0.41
N ASN A 145 7.83 -3.19 0.37
CA ASN A 145 7.78 -1.79 -0.03
C ASN A 145 9.07 -1.07 0.37
N LEU A 146 9.82 -0.61 -0.63
CA LEU A 146 11.16 -0.06 -0.49
C LEU A 146 11.15 1.47 -0.44
N GLY A 147 11.98 2.05 0.40
CA GLY A 147 12.23 3.49 0.42
C GLY A 147 13.64 3.81 0.89
N LYS A 148 14.14 4.99 0.49
CA LYS A 148 15.42 5.48 0.97
C LYS A 148 15.33 6.09 2.36
N ASN A 149 16.42 6.11 3.11
CA ASN A 149 16.53 6.89 4.33
C ASN A 149 16.41 8.40 4.04
N THR A 150 15.89 9.15 4.98
CA THR A 150 15.75 10.61 4.87
C THR A 150 17.11 11.30 4.78
N ALA A 151 18.12 10.76 5.45
CA ALA A 151 19.50 11.27 5.43
C ALA A 151 20.22 11.01 4.10
N THR A 152 19.77 10.02 3.30
CA THR A 152 20.35 9.71 1.99
C THR A 152 19.90 10.76 0.97
N THR A 153 20.83 11.33 0.21
CA THR A 153 20.51 12.28 -0.87
C THR A 153 19.82 11.56 -2.04
N ASN A 154 19.23 12.32 -2.96
CA ASN A 154 18.56 11.71 -4.11
C ASN A 154 19.57 11.05 -5.08
N GLU A 155 20.77 11.60 -5.21
CA GLU A 155 21.86 11.06 -6.04
C GLU A 155 22.31 9.67 -5.53
N ASN A 156 22.22 9.43 -4.23
CA ASN A 156 22.59 8.17 -3.59
C ASN A 156 21.39 7.24 -3.34
N ALA A 157 20.20 7.61 -3.79
CA ALA A 157 18.96 6.87 -3.53
C ALA A 157 19.01 5.41 -4.03
N ALA A 158 19.62 5.19 -5.21
CA ALA A 158 19.73 3.86 -5.81
C ALA A 158 20.36 2.83 -4.87
N ALA A 159 21.40 3.22 -4.12
CA ALA A 159 22.08 2.35 -3.16
C ALA A 159 21.15 1.89 -2.03
N ASP A 160 20.30 2.79 -1.49
CA ASP A 160 19.34 2.46 -0.44
C ASP A 160 18.25 1.50 -0.96
N TYR A 161 17.70 1.75 -2.15
CA TYR A 161 16.71 0.88 -2.75
C TYR A 161 17.28 -0.51 -3.07
N THR A 162 18.50 -0.59 -3.62
CA THR A 162 19.19 -1.85 -3.90
C THR A 162 19.45 -2.64 -2.62
N LYS A 163 19.98 -2.00 -1.56
CA LYS A 163 20.19 -2.63 -0.26
C LYS A 163 18.88 -3.18 0.34
N GLY A 164 17.78 -2.42 0.20
CA GLY A 164 16.45 -2.85 0.62
C GLY A 164 15.96 -4.07 -0.16
N LEU A 165 16.12 -4.07 -1.49
CA LEU A 165 15.76 -5.19 -2.36
C LEU A 165 16.54 -6.45 -1.99
N GLU A 166 17.86 -6.38 -1.95
CA GLU A 166 18.73 -7.53 -1.65
C GLU A 166 18.42 -8.13 -0.28
N GLY A 167 18.27 -7.29 0.75
CA GLY A 167 17.99 -7.74 2.10
C GLY A 167 16.61 -8.38 2.28
N LEU A 168 15.58 -7.87 1.58
CA LEU A 168 14.24 -8.44 1.62
C LEU A 168 14.04 -9.60 0.64
N TYR A 169 14.95 -9.81 -0.32
CA TYR A 169 14.77 -10.76 -1.41
C TYR A 169 14.37 -12.17 -0.94
N PRO A 170 14.97 -12.78 0.08
CA PRO A 170 14.59 -14.12 0.53
C PRO A 170 13.21 -14.19 1.20
N TYR A 171 12.61 -13.04 1.55
CA TYR A 171 11.48 -12.98 2.49
C TYR A 171 10.19 -12.44 1.91
N VAL A 172 10.20 -11.90 0.68
CA VAL A 172 9.02 -11.34 0.00
C VAL A 172 8.83 -12.00 -1.37
N ASP A 173 7.68 -11.81 -1.97
CA ASP A 173 7.33 -12.45 -3.25
C ASP A 173 7.45 -11.48 -4.43
N PHE A 174 7.30 -10.19 -4.17
CA PHE A 174 7.52 -9.08 -5.12
C PHE A 174 7.92 -7.80 -4.39
N PHE A 175 8.29 -6.78 -5.15
CA PHE A 175 8.75 -5.50 -4.59
C PHE A 175 7.89 -4.33 -5.06
N VAL A 176 7.80 -3.30 -4.23
CA VAL A 176 7.17 -2.02 -4.56
C VAL A 176 8.15 -0.89 -4.24
N VAL A 177 8.55 -0.15 -5.26
CA VAL A 177 9.49 0.97 -5.15
C VAL A 177 8.71 2.26 -4.88
N ASN A 178 8.84 2.80 -3.68
CA ASN A 178 8.08 3.97 -3.25
C ASN A 178 8.88 5.28 -3.45
N VAL A 179 8.71 5.89 -4.61
CA VAL A 179 9.32 7.19 -5.00
C VAL A 179 8.31 8.36 -4.94
N SER A 180 7.08 8.13 -4.47
CA SER A 180 5.97 9.08 -4.61
C SER A 180 5.44 9.66 -3.30
N CYS A 181 6.08 9.39 -2.16
CA CYS A 181 5.57 9.83 -0.86
C CYS A 181 5.72 11.36 -0.69
N PRO A 182 4.62 12.11 -0.46
CA PRO A 182 4.68 13.54 -0.29
C PRO A 182 5.27 14.01 1.06
N ASN A 183 5.49 13.07 1.97
CA ASN A 183 5.89 13.33 3.36
C ASN A 183 7.41 13.20 3.59
N VAL A 184 8.17 12.92 2.54
CA VAL A 184 9.62 12.90 2.55
C VAL A 184 10.10 14.01 1.62
N LYS A 185 10.99 14.86 2.15
CA LYS A 185 11.54 16.01 1.40
C LYS A 185 12.13 15.54 0.08
N ASP A 186 11.80 16.23 -0.98
CA ASP A 186 12.31 16.04 -2.35
C ASP A 186 12.12 14.63 -2.95
N LEU A 187 11.38 13.72 -2.27
CA LEU A 187 11.19 12.35 -2.76
C LEU A 187 10.40 12.32 -4.09
N ARG A 188 9.44 13.25 -4.28
CA ARG A 188 8.71 13.33 -5.55
C ARG A 188 9.58 13.66 -6.76
N ALA A 189 10.71 14.32 -6.53
CA ALA A 189 11.68 14.59 -7.59
C ALA A 189 12.27 13.28 -8.17
N LEU A 190 12.22 12.17 -7.41
CA LEU A 190 12.65 10.84 -7.89
C LEU A 190 11.73 10.25 -8.98
N GLN A 191 10.58 10.85 -9.25
CA GLN A 191 9.72 10.44 -10.38
C GLN A 191 10.14 11.05 -11.71
N ARG A 192 11.10 11.98 -11.71
CA ARG A 192 11.70 12.53 -12.94
C ARG A 192 12.66 11.50 -13.54
N GLU A 193 12.77 11.49 -14.86
CA GLU A 193 13.60 10.51 -15.58
C GLU A 193 15.05 10.47 -15.09
N ASP A 194 15.66 11.63 -14.94
CA ASP A 194 17.08 11.79 -14.53
C ASP A 194 17.39 11.16 -13.17
N THR A 195 16.38 10.97 -12.33
CA THR A 195 16.49 10.40 -10.99
C THR A 195 15.84 9.01 -10.88
N LEU A 196 14.79 8.75 -11.64
CA LEU A 196 14.09 7.46 -11.63
C LEU A 196 14.88 6.37 -12.35
N ALA A 197 15.42 6.67 -13.55
CA ALA A 197 16.10 5.69 -14.37
C ALA A 197 17.29 5.02 -13.64
N PRO A 198 18.20 5.75 -12.98
CA PRO A 198 19.28 5.12 -12.22
C PRO A 198 18.82 4.19 -11.09
N ILE A 199 17.69 4.53 -10.42
CA ILE A 199 17.13 3.69 -9.37
C ILE A 199 16.58 2.40 -9.96
N VAL A 200 15.80 2.48 -11.04
CA VAL A 200 15.20 1.32 -11.70
C VAL A 200 16.28 0.41 -12.28
N GLU A 201 17.26 0.97 -12.98
CA GLU A 201 18.38 0.22 -13.56
C GLU A 201 19.16 -0.54 -12.48
N ALA A 202 19.51 0.11 -11.36
CA ALA A 202 20.20 -0.54 -10.25
C ALA A 202 19.38 -1.68 -9.63
N LEU A 203 18.06 -1.50 -9.49
CA LEU A 203 17.16 -2.53 -8.96
C LEU A 203 17.02 -3.72 -9.92
N VAL A 204 16.91 -3.47 -11.23
CA VAL A 204 16.83 -4.51 -12.25
C VAL A 204 18.14 -5.30 -12.31
N GLU A 205 19.29 -4.61 -12.25
CA GLU A 205 20.59 -5.26 -12.18
C GLU A 205 20.74 -6.13 -10.91
N ALA A 206 20.33 -5.61 -9.75
CA ALA A 206 20.35 -6.35 -8.49
C ALA A 206 19.43 -7.59 -8.54
N ARG A 207 18.25 -7.48 -9.17
CA ARG A 207 17.33 -8.60 -9.42
C ARG A 207 17.97 -9.68 -10.30
N GLN A 208 18.67 -9.28 -11.37
CA GLN A 208 19.33 -10.23 -12.29
C GLN A 208 20.41 -11.08 -11.62
N LYS A 209 21.00 -10.60 -10.53
CA LYS A 209 21.98 -11.33 -9.72
C LYS A 209 21.35 -12.38 -8.80
N GLN A 210 20.02 -12.40 -8.70
CA GLN A 210 19.30 -13.34 -7.82
C GLN A 210 18.97 -14.65 -8.54
N SER A 211 18.82 -15.73 -7.77
CA SER A 211 18.52 -17.08 -8.29
C SER A 211 17.07 -17.25 -8.78
N THR A 212 16.15 -16.40 -8.33
CA THR A 212 14.73 -16.47 -8.66
C THR A 212 14.24 -15.10 -9.11
N TYR A 213 13.37 -15.07 -10.12
CA TYR A 213 12.75 -13.82 -10.56
C TYR A 213 11.68 -13.36 -9.56
N LYS A 214 11.72 -12.07 -9.18
CA LYS A 214 10.65 -11.43 -8.41
C LYS A 214 10.26 -10.11 -9.06
N PRO A 215 8.96 -9.88 -9.26
CA PRO A 215 8.48 -8.65 -9.89
C PRO A 215 8.82 -7.40 -9.07
N ILE A 216 9.08 -6.31 -9.78
CA ILE A 216 9.32 -4.98 -9.20
C ILE A 216 8.26 -4.02 -9.74
N LEU A 217 7.42 -3.50 -8.86
CA LEU A 217 6.38 -2.52 -9.18
C LEU A 217 6.81 -1.13 -8.74
N LEU A 218 6.40 -0.11 -9.50
CA LEU A 218 6.63 1.29 -9.15
C LEU A 218 5.37 1.91 -8.52
N LYS A 219 5.50 2.54 -7.34
CA LYS A 219 4.39 3.21 -6.67
C LYS A 219 4.30 4.68 -7.07
N LEU A 220 3.22 5.03 -7.76
CA LEU A 220 2.98 6.35 -8.33
C LEU A 220 2.09 7.22 -7.41
N GLY A 221 2.21 8.54 -7.55
CA GLY A 221 1.35 9.52 -6.90
C GLY A 221 -0.01 9.67 -7.59
N ALA A 222 -0.94 10.37 -6.92
CA ALA A 222 -2.23 10.76 -7.49
C ALA A 222 -2.25 12.23 -7.98
N ASP A 223 -1.17 12.96 -7.75
CA ASP A 223 -1.09 14.40 -8.03
C ASP A 223 -0.39 14.76 -9.36
N PRO A 224 0.48 13.92 -9.97
CA PRO A 224 1.05 14.22 -11.27
C PRO A 224 -0.01 14.36 -12.35
N THR A 225 0.27 15.16 -13.38
CA THR A 225 -0.59 15.31 -14.57
C THR A 225 -0.67 14.00 -15.36
N GLU A 226 -1.61 13.90 -16.29
CA GLU A 226 -1.72 12.72 -17.16
C GLU A 226 -0.48 12.54 -18.04
N GLU A 227 0.11 13.64 -18.51
CA GLU A 227 1.33 13.64 -19.30
C GLU A 227 2.52 13.12 -18.47
N GLU A 228 2.66 13.61 -17.23
CA GLU A 228 3.73 13.17 -16.31
C GLU A 228 3.57 11.70 -15.96
N LEU A 229 2.35 11.22 -15.68
CA LEU A 229 2.08 9.80 -15.41
C LEU A 229 2.41 8.94 -16.63
N THR A 230 1.93 9.33 -17.82
CA THR A 230 2.16 8.62 -19.07
C THR A 230 3.66 8.51 -19.37
N TYR A 231 4.39 9.59 -19.19
CA TYR A 231 5.82 9.62 -19.38
C TYR A 231 6.55 8.70 -18.39
N THR A 232 6.22 8.82 -17.09
CA THR A 232 6.84 8.00 -16.03
C THR A 232 6.59 6.51 -16.25
N VAL A 233 5.37 6.14 -16.70
CA VAL A 233 5.00 4.75 -17.01
C VAL A 233 5.85 4.19 -18.14
N LYS A 234 6.00 4.93 -19.24
CA LYS A 234 6.81 4.50 -20.40
C LYS A 234 8.27 4.30 -20.03
N VAL A 235 8.88 5.29 -19.38
CA VAL A 235 10.27 5.20 -18.90
C VAL A 235 10.47 4.02 -17.96
N ALA A 236 9.56 3.82 -17.00
CA ALA A 236 9.65 2.72 -16.05
C ALA A 236 9.59 1.34 -16.73
N LEU A 237 8.67 1.15 -17.68
CA LEU A 237 8.54 -0.11 -18.44
C LEU A 237 9.76 -0.36 -19.31
N GLU A 238 10.27 0.65 -20.02
CA GLU A 238 11.49 0.56 -20.83
C GLU A 238 12.71 0.14 -20.00
N LYS A 239 12.77 0.58 -18.74
CA LYS A 239 13.84 0.22 -17.80
C LYS A 239 13.62 -1.09 -17.05
N GLY A 240 12.52 -1.80 -17.27
CA GLY A 240 12.28 -3.15 -16.75
C GLY A 240 11.48 -3.24 -15.46
N ILE A 241 10.65 -2.24 -15.14
CA ILE A 241 9.58 -2.33 -14.14
C ILE A 241 8.47 -3.24 -14.67
N ASP A 242 7.92 -4.08 -13.81
CA ASP A 242 6.93 -5.11 -14.19
C ASP A 242 5.49 -4.64 -14.05
N GLY A 243 5.23 -3.57 -13.30
CA GLY A 243 3.89 -3.06 -13.05
C GLY A 243 3.85 -1.87 -12.11
N PHE A 244 2.66 -1.50 -11.65
CA PHE A 244 2.46 -0.26 -10.91
C PHE A 244 1.56 -0.46 -9.69
N VAL A 245 1.79 0.37 -8.65
CA VAL A 245 0.85 0.59 -7.53
C VAL A 245 0.35 2.03 -7.62
N VAL A 246 -0.95 2.23 -7.76
CA VAL A 246 -1.58 3.53 -8.02
C VAL A 246 -2.81 3.69 -7.11
N SER A 247 -2.80 4.62 -6.16
CA SER A 247 -1.89 5.73 -5.98
C SER A 247 -1.38 5.86 -4.53
N ASN A 248 -0.38 6.72 -4.34
CA ASN A 248 -0.03 7.26 -3.03
C ASN A 248 -1.06 8.33 -2.60
N THR A 249 -0.86 8.96 -1.45
CA THR A 249 -1.70 10.04 -0.93
C THR A 249 -1.56 11.33 -1.74
N THR A 250 -2.58 12.20 -1.70
CA THR A 250 -2.61 13.50 -2.38
C THR A 250 -2.29 14.67 -1.45
N THR A 251 -1.74 15.74 -1.98
CA THR A 251 -1.61 17.03 -1.28
C THR A 251 -2.79 17.97 -1.50
N HIS A 252 -3.69 17.66 -2.42
CA HIS A 252 -4.89 18.42 -2.67
C HIS A 252 -5.88 18.35 -1.50
N ARG A 253 -6.62 19.44 -1.29
CA ARG A 253 -7.60 19.60 -0.19
C ARG A 253 -8.99 19.97 -0.69
N ASP A 254 -9.20 19.94 -2.01
CA ASP A 254 -10.43 20.38 -2.64
C ASP A 254 -11.63 19.54 -2.22
N GLY A 255 -12.79 20.18 -2.00
CA GLY A 255 -14.05 19.52 -1.73
C GLY A 255 -14.18 18.88 -0.34
N LEU A 256 -13.31 19.23 0.61
CA LEU A 256 -13.41 18.76 1.99
C LEU A 256 -14.49 19.53 2.77
N GLN A 257 -15.14 18.83 3.71
CA GLN A 257 -16.05 19.42 4.69
C GLN A 257 -15.31 19.99 5.91
N THR A 258 -14.05 19.56 6.12
CA THR A 258 -13.16 20.11 7.15
C THR A 258 -12.82 21.55 6.79
N THR A 259 -12.95 22.47 7.75
CA THR A 259 -12.77 23.92 7.50
C THR A 259 -11.32 24.28 7.20
N ASP A 260 -11.13 25.41 6.48
CA ASP A 260 -9.80 25.89 6.11
C ASP A 260 -8.95 26.21 7.37
N GLU A 261 -9.55 26.70 8.46
CA GLU A 261 -8.84 26.93 9.72
C GLU A 261 -8.32 25.62 10.32
N GLN A 262 -9.13 24.55 10.28
CA GLN A 262 -8.73 23.24 10.75
C GLN A 262 -7.63 22.65 9.86
N LEU A 263 -7.74 22.80 8.54
CA LEU A 263 -6.71 22.36 7.59
C LEU A 263 -5.40 23.11 7.77
N ALA A 264 -5.48 24.45 7.97
CA ALA A 264 -4.31 25.28 8.26
C ALA A 264 -3.61 24.87 9.57
N ALA A 265 -4.38 24.57 10.63
CA ALA A 265 -3.85 24.09 11.90
C ALA A 265 -3.18 22.70 11.77
N ILE A 266 -3.69 21.83 10.91
CA ILE A 266 -3.08 20.54 10.58
C ILE A 266 -1.81 20.74 9.76
N GLY A 267 -1.84 21.61 8.76
CA GLY A 267 -0.72 21.90 7.86
C GLY A 267 -0.45 20.81 6.82
N ALA A 268 0.81 20.72 6.35
CA ALA A 268 1.22 19.83 5.29
C ALA A 268 1.06 18.35 5.66
N GLY A 269 0.90 17.51 4.63
CA GLY A 269 0.76 16.06 4.74
C GLY A 269 0.02 15.44 3.57
N GLY A 270 0.08 14.13 3.43
CA GLY A 270 -0.66 13.38 2.42
C GLY A 270 -2.07 13.07 2.90
N LEU A 271 -3.09 13.43 2.09
CA LEU A 271 -4.50 13.12 2.31
C LEU A 271 -4.83 11.76 1.70
N SER A 272 -5.47 10.92 2.48
CA SER A 272 -6.03 9.61 2.07
C SER A 272 -7.48 9.49 2.51
N GLY A 273 -8.16 8.46 2.06
CA GLY A 273 -9.55 8.22 2.39
C GLY A 273 -10.49 8.59 1.25
N ARG A 274 -11.76 8.79 1.57
CA ARG A 274 -12.81 8.96 0.58
C ARG A 274 -12.54 10.06 -0.45
N PRO A 275 -12.01 11.24 -0.09
CA PRO A 275 -11.70 12.30 -1.05
C PRO A 275 -10.67 11.94 -2.12
N LEU A 276 -9.80 10.96 -1.84
CA LEU A 276 -8.78 10.51 -2.79
C LEU A 276 -9.36 9.65 -3.92
N HIS A 277 -10.55 9.05 -3.75
CA HIS A 277 -11.05 7.99 -4.63
C HIS A 277 -11.09 8.37 -6.11
N ASN A 278 -11.73 9.49 -6.44
CA ASN A 278 -11.87 9.93 -7.83
C ASN A 278 -10.50 10.28 -8.47
N ARG A 279 -9.56 10.82 -7.70
CA ARG A 279 -8.19 11.07 -8.20
C ARG A 279 -7.48 9.75 -8.48
N ALA A 280 -7.58 8.79 -7.56
CA ALA A 280 -6.99 7.47 -7.72
C ALA A 280 -7.58 6.73 -8.93
N LEU A 281 -8.90 6.81 -9.17
CA LEU A 281 -9.53 6.23 -10.37
C LEU A 281 -8.95 6.82 -11.66
N ARG A 282 -8.85 8.17 -11.75
CA ARG A 282 -8.25 8.83 -12.93
C ARG A 282 -6.79 8.42 -13.13
N ALA A 283 -6.00 8.39 -12.05
CA ALA A 283 -4.61 7.98 -12.13
C ALA A 283 -4.46 6.52 -12.59
N VAL A 284 -5.28 5.60 -12.06
CA VAL A 284 -5.30 4.20 -12.51
C VAL A 284 -5.66 4.08 -13.98
N HIS A 285 -6.68 4.80 -14.44
CA HIS A 285 -7.09 4.82 -15.84
C HIS A 285 -5.95 5.32 -16.75
N CYS A 286 -5.35 6.46 -16.41
CA CYS A 286 -4.22 7.02 -17.16
C CYS A 286 -3.03 6.04 -17.22
N VAL A 287 -2.68 5.41 -16.10
CA VAL A 287 -1.60 4.41 -16.05
C VAL A 287 -1.96 3.19 -16.89
N ARG A 288 -3.22 2.73 -16.89
CA ARG A 288 -3.67 1.61 -17.74
C ARG A 288 -3.55 1.93 -19.21
N GLU A 289 -4.01 3.12 -19.64
CA GLU A 289 -3.88 3.56 -21.03
C GLU A 289 -2.42 3.64 -21.48
N ALA A 290 -1.55 4.17 -20.61
CA ALA A 290 -0.13 4.30 -20.90
C ALA A 290 0.64 2.96 -20.91
N ALA A 291 0.30 2.05 -19.99
CA ALA A 291 0.99 0.78 -19.81
C ALA A 291 0.47 -0.32 -20.77
N GLY A 292 -0.76 -0.18 -21.26
CA GLY A 292 -1.40 -1.21 -22.09
C GLY A 292 -1.95 -2.40 -21.28
N LYS A 293 -2.59 -3.33 -22.00
CA LYS A 293 -3.14 -4.57 -21.39
C LYS A 293 -1.99 -5.50 -20.99
N GLY A 294 -2.20 -6.27 -19.92
CA GLY A 294 -1.25 -7.27 -19.45
C GLY A 294 -0.23 -6.75 -18.42
N VAL A 295 -0.03 -5.43 -18.28
CA VAL A 295 0.81 -4.87 -17.23
C VAL A 295 0.03 -4.86 -15.91
N PRO A 296 0.54 -5.46 -14.82
CA PRO A 296 -0.14 -5.48 -13.53
C PRO A 296 -0.26 -4.09 -12.92
N ILE A 297 -1.47 -3.73 -12.48
CA ILE A 297 -1.72 -2.48 -11.74
C ILE A 297 -2.47 -2.81 -10.45
N ILE A 298 -1.91 -2.42 -9.32
CA ILE A 298 -2.58 -2.49 -8.01
C ILE A 298 -3.18 -1.13 -7.70
N GLY A 299 -4.52 -1.07 -7.68
CA GLY A 299 -5.25 0.17 -7.42
C GLY A 299 -5.43 0.43 -5.92
N VAL A 300 -5.06 1.62 -5.45
CA VAL A 300 -5.24 2.02 -4.05
C VAL A 300 -5.66 3.48 -3.94
N GLY A 301 -6.65 3.76 -3.09
CA GLY A 301 -7.15 5.11 -2.81
C GLY A 301 -8.67 5.17 -2.65
N GLY A 302 -9.12 5.50 -1.44
CA GLY A 302 -10.53 5.75 -1.14
C GLY A 302 -11.47 4.55 -1.30
N ILE A 303 -10.98 3.32 -1.13
CA ILE A 303 -11.79 2.11 -1.21
C ILE A 303 -12.43 1.82 0.16
N PHE A 304 -13.75 1.95 0.26
CA PHE A 304 -14.56 1.79 1.47
C PHE A 304 -15.60 0.67 1.37
N ASN A 305 -15.83 0.15 0.18
CA ASN A 305 -16.83 -0.89 -0.09
C ASN A 305 -16.52 -1.62 -1.41
N GLY A 306 -17.39 -2.59 -1.76
CA GLY A 306 -17.22 -3.36 -2.99
C GLY A 306 -17.43 -2.56 -4.27
N GLN A 307 -18.29 -1.55 -4.25
CA GLN A 307 -18.50 -0.67 -5.42
C GLN A 307 -17.25 0.16 -5.73
N ASN A 308 -16.59 0.71 -4.69
CA ASN A 308 -15.32 1.41 -4.87
C ASN A 308 -14.24 0.48 -5.42
N ALA A 309 -14.17 -0.76 -4.94
CA ALA A 309 -13.22 -1.74 -5.43
C ALA A 309 -13.50 -2.12 -6.90
N LEU A 310 -14.77 -2.36 -7.26
CA LEU A 310 -15.17 -2.66 -8.63
C LEU A 310 -14.85 -1.51 -9.57
N ALA A 311 -15.16 -0.26 -9.18
CA ALA A 311 -14.82 0.92 -9.97
C ALA A 311 -13.29 1.03 -10.21
N MET A 312 -12.47 0.68 -9.21
CA MET A 312 -11.01 0.67 -9.35
C MET A 312 -10.53 -0.39 -10.35
N LEU A 313 -11.14 -1.58 -10.33
CA LEU A 313 -10.87 -2.64 -11.30
C LEU A 313 -11.30 -2.24 -12.71
N GLN A 314 -12.48 -1.62 -12.85
CA GLN A 314 -12.99 -1.11 -14.13
C GLN A 314 -12.15 0.06 -14.68
N ALA A 315 -11.53 0.85 -13.81
CA ALA A 315 -10.59 1.88 -14.21
C ALA A 315 -9.25 1.34 -14.76
N GLY A 316 -8.95 0.05 -14.56
CA GLY A 316 -7.74 -0.58 -15.08
C GLY A 316 -6.89 -1.33 -14.06
N ALA A 317 -7.28 -1.36 -12.79
CA ALA A 317 -6.53 -2.12 -11.79
C ALA A 317 -6.76 -3.64 -11.96
N SER A 318 -5.71 -4.42 -11.73
CA SER A 318 -5.75 -5.89 -11.68
C SER A 318 -6.07 -6.41 -10.28
N LEU A 319 -5.57 -5.71 -9.26
CA LEU A 319 -5.76 -5.94 -7.83
C LEU A 319 -6.07 -4.61 -7.13
N VAL A 320 -6.59 -4.66 -5.91
CA VAL A 320 -6.86 -3.45 -5.11
C VAL A 320 -6.28 -3.56 -3.70
N GLU A 321 -5.88 -2.43 -3.14
CA GLU A 321 -5.44 -2.33 -1.74
C GLU A 321 -6.30 -1.38 -0.93
N VAL A 322 -6.46 -1.67 0.35
CA VAL A 322 -7.17 -0.85 1.30
C VAL A 322 -6.27 -0.37 2.44
N TYR A 323 -6.52 0.83 2.92
CA TYR A 323 -5.86 1.44 4.09
C TYR A 323 -6.88 2.19 4.94
N THR A 324 -7.20 3.45 4.58
CA THR A 324 -8.10 4.33 5.34
C THR A 324 -9.50 3.74 5.48
N GLY A 325 -9.98 3.03 4.45
CA GLY A 325 -11.26 2.32 4.51
C GLY A 325 -11.34 1.33 5.69
N VAL A 326 -10.25 0.64 6.04
CA VAL A 326 -10.21 -0.28 7.19
C VAL A 326 -10.42 0.47 8.51
N ILE A 327 -9.84 1.67 8.63
CA ILE A 327 -9.94 2.49 9.84
C ILE A 327 -11.38 2.95 10.08
N TYR A 328 -12.12 3.25 9.03
CA TYR A 328 -13.52 3.71 9.12
C TYR A 328 -14.55 2.58 9.11
N GLU A 329 -14.35 1.54 8.28
CA GLU A 329 -15.29 0.43 8.09
C GLU A 329 -15.05 -0.74 9.03
N GLY A 330 -13.80 -0.89 9.54
CA GLY A 330 -13.39 -1.94 10.45
C GLY A 330 -12.93 -3.23 9.77
N PRO A 331 -12.63 -4.27 10.57
CA PRO A 331 -11.93 -5.47 10.13
C PRO A 331 -12.69 -6.33 9.11
N ALA A 332 -13.99 -6.13 8.96
CA ALA A 332 -14.82 -6.87 7.99
C ALA A 332 -14.72 -6.32 6.55
N LEU A 333 -13.93 -5.26 6.30
CA LEU A 333 -13.94 -4.58 5.01
C LEU A 333 -13.52 -5.52 3.86
N ALA A 334 -12.39 -6.21 3.99
CA ALA A 334 -11.92 -7.13 2.94
C ALA A 334 -12.98 -8.18 2.58
N ARG A 335 -13.58 -8.83 3.59
CA ARG A 335 -14.64 -9.80 3.37
C ARG A 335 -15.88 -9.21 2.67
N LYS A 336 -16.27 -7.97 3.02
CA LYS A 336 -17.41 -7.29 2.37
C LYS A 336 -17.11 -7.01 0.89
N ILE A 337 -15.89 -6.55 0.61
CA ILE A 337 -15.43 -6.28 -0.75
C ILE A 337 -15.41 -7.59 -1.55
N ASN A 338 -14.74 -8.64 -1.05
CA ASN A 338 -14.64 -9.93 -1.72
C ASN A 338 -16.04 -10.53 -2.03
N LYS A 339 -16.96 -10.44 -1.06
CA LYS A 339 -18.37 -10.90 -1.27
C LYS A 339 -19.06 -10.12 -2.37
N TYR A 340 -18.84 -8.80 -2.45
CA TYR A 340 -19.43 -7.95 -3.48
C TYR A 340 -18.84 -8.27 -4.85
N LEU A 341 -17.51 -8.32 -4.96
CA LEU A 341 -16.81 -8.61 -6.20
C LEU A 341 -17.17 -10.00 -6.76
N LYS A 342 -17.33 -11.01 -5.89
CA LYS A 342 -17.80 -12.34 -6.33
C LYS A 342 -19.21 -12.32 -6.93
N LYS A 343 -20.09 -11.47 -6.40
CA LYS A 343 -21.46 -11.31 -6.95
C LYS A 343 -21.45 -10.57 -8.30
N HIS A 344 -20.45 -9.74 -8.55
CA HIS A 344 -20.28 -8.91 -9.74
C HIS A 344 -19.06 -9.33 -10.57
N GLU A 345 -18.72 -10.62 -10.55
CA GLU A 345 -17.50 -11.15 -11.17
C GLU A 345 -17.47 -10.92 -12.68
N GLU A 346 -18.63 -11.02 -13.34
CA GLU A 346 -18.80 -10.78 -14.78
C GLU A 346 -18.52 -9.31 -15.19
N GLU A 347 -18.62 -8.38 -14.23
CA GLU A 347 -18.34 -6.96 -14.46
C GLU A 347 -16.86 -6.61 -14.28
N ILE A 348 -16.03 -7.57 -13.83
CA ILE A 348 -14.60 -7.36 -13.57
C ILE A 348 -13.80 -7.60 -14.85
N PRO A 349 -13.13 -6.57 -15.39
CA PRO A 349 -12.33 -6.73 -16.60
C PRO A 349 -11.16 -7.71 -16.41
N GLN A 350 -10.74 -8.30 -17.52
CA GLN A 350 -9.52 -9.10 -17.65
C GLN A 350 -8.43 -8.22 -18.24
N TRP A 351 -7.60 -7.62 -17.39
CA TRP A 351 -6.50 -6.75 -17.81
C TRP A 351 -5.21 -7.50 -18.08
#